data_0031d8d4dbb9c66239d324d5abbef70e
#
_entry.id   0031d8d4dbb9c66239d324d5abbef70e
#
_cell.length_a   1.000
_cell.length_b   1.000
_cell.length_c   1.000
_cell.angle_alpha   90.00
_cell.angle_beta   90.00
_cell.angle_gamma   90.00
#
_symmetry.space_group_name_H-M   'P 1'
#
loop_
_entity.id
_entity.type
_entity.pdbx_description
1 polymer ?
#
loop_
_entity_poly.entity_id
_entity_poly.type
_entity_poly.pdbx_seq_one_letter_code
_entity_poly.pdbx_strand_id
1 'polypeptide(L)'
;MAAPTGLARIETNGKKKDEMTGEYVYADSAPPVRAQTMEELHSLQIKRSTPTTPIKDGAGATPFASALSEEQQLESISASLASLTREYGPKVVKGDGPAATLQKHHQHLHPAAPAIATSDSSLKLTHVLNNLSPAELYEQAIKYEKGSFITSTGALATLSGAKTGRSPKDKRVVKNELTAQELWWGKGSPNIEMDERSFLTNRERAVDYLNSLDKVFVNDQFLNWDPENRIKVRIISARAYHSLFMYNMCIRPTDEELKNFGTPDFTIYNAGMFPCNRYAHSTTSSTSVDINLARKEMVILGTQYAGEMKKGLFGLMHYLMPKRGILSLHSGCNMGKDGDVALFFGLSGTGKTTLSTDQNRLLIGDDEHCWSDNGVSNIEGENTRAAYPIEYIPNAKIPCVGPHPKNVILLACDAFGVLPPVSKLNLAQTMYHFISGYTALVAGTEDGIKEPQATFSACFGAAFLMLHPTKYAAMLAEKMQKYGATGWLVNTGWSGGRYGVGNRIKLAYTRKIIDAIHSGELLTANYKKTEVFGLEIPTEINGVPSEILDPINTWTDKAAYKETLLTLAGLFKKNFEVFASYKIGDDSSLTDEILAAGPNF
;
A
#
# COMPACT_ATOMS: atom_id res chain seq x y z
N MET A 1 10.86 30.73 55.06
CA MET A 1 10.09 31.06 53.85
C MET A 1 11.11 31.19 52.72
N ALA A 2 11.32 30.12 52.00
CA ALA A 2 12.18 30.10 50.82
C ALA A 2 11.36 29.60 49.68
N ALA A 3 11.26 30.38 48.61
CA ALA A 3 10.57 30.01 47.38
C ALA A 3 11.33 28.89 46.64
N PRO A 4 10.66 28.02 45.93
CA PRO A 4 11.31 26.92 45.23
C PRO A 4 12.04 27.45 44.00
N THR A 5 13.28 27.07 43.90
CA THR A 5 14.16 27.28 42.77
C THR A 5 13.60 26.69 41.47
N GLY A 6 13.62 27.50 40.45
CA GLY A 6 13.04 27.23 39.15
C GLY A 6 13.59 25.99 38.47
N LEU A 7 12.66 25.26 37.86
CA LEU A 7 12.93 24.29 36.82
C LEU A 7 13.66 25.01 35.67
N ALA A 8 14.87 24.57 35.38
CA ALA A 8 15.59 25.02 34.20
C ALA A 8 14.73 24.65 32.96
N ARG A 9 14.24 25.65 32.26
CA ARG A 9 13.61 25.51 30.96
C ARG A 9 14.63 24.88 30.00
N ILE A 10 14.40 23.66 29.60
CA ILE A 10 15.11 23.09 28.45
C ILE A 10 14.55 23.84 27.24
N GLU A 11 15.31 24.79 26.71
CA GLU A 11 14.97 25.37 25.43
C GLU A 11 15.14 24.32 24.33
N THR A 12 14.23 24.31 23.38
CA THR A 12 14.01 23.30 22.36
C THR A 12 15.17 23.07 21.38
N ASN A 13 16.35 23.64 21.63
CA ASN A 13 17.48 23.63 20.70
C ASN A 13 18.72 22.87 21.19
N GLY A 14 18.63 22.09 22.26
CA GLY A 14 19.78 21.32 22.75
C GLY A 14 20.99 22.13 23.24
N LYS A 15 20.84 23.42 23.45
CA LYS A 15 21.89 24.29 24.01
C LYS A 15 21.72 24.43 25.51
N LYS A 16 22.79 24.19 26.26
CA LYS A 16 22.89 24.54 27.68
C LYS A 16 23.72 25.82 27.82
N LYS A 17 23.28 26.71 28.70
CA LYS A 17 24.05 27.90 29.07
C LYS A 17 25.12 27.48 30.07
N ASP A 18 26.37 27.76 29.77
CA ASP A 18 27.48 27.57 30.71
C ASP A 18 27.34 28.56 31.86
N GLU A 19 27.32 28.06 33.07
CA GLU A 19 27.13 28.90 34.28
C GLU A 19 28.33 29.79 34.60
N MET A 20 29.53 29.50 34.06
CA MET A 20 30.73 30.26 34.30
C MET A 20 31.02 31.31 33.22
N THR A 21 30.71 31.05 31.99
CA THR A 21 31.02 31.95 30.86
C THR A 21 29.82 32.70 30.32
N GLY A 22 28.59 32.23 30.62
CA GLY A 22 27.36 32.84 30.13
C GLY A 22 27.06 32.52 28.64
N GLU A 23 27.91 31.77 27.97
CA GLU A 23 27.73 31.36 26.56
C GLU A 23 26.94 30.06 26.43
N TYR A 24 26.18 29.93 25.31
CA TYR A 24 25.44 28.72 25.01
C TYR A 24 26.34 27.71 24.28
N VAL A 25 26.60 26.57 24.90
CA VAL A 25 27.31 25.43 24.28
C VAL A 25 26.35 24.34 23.90
N TYR A 26 26.61 23.65 22.78
CA TYR A 26 25.88 22.45 22.43
C TYR A 26 26.23 21.35 23.43
N ALA A 27 25.23 20.69 24.00
CA ALA A 27 25.46 19.46 24.72
C ALA A 27 26.10 18.45 23.75
N ASP A 28 27.19 17.79 24.20
CA ASP A 28 27.86 16.75 23.42
C ASP A 28 26.83 15.82 22.81
N SER A 29 26.72 15.87 21.49
CA SER A 29 25.86 14.96 20.75
C SER A 29 26.50 13.58 20.86
N ALA A 30 25.86 12.67 21.58
CA ALA A 30 26.20 11.26 21.46
C ALA A 30 26.24 10.89 19.96
N PRO A 31 27.21 10.09 19.52
CA PRO A 31 27.31 9.72 18.10
C PRO A 31 25.99 9.13 17.65
N PRO A 32 25.57 9.36 16.40
CA PRO A 32 24.28 8.88 15.91
C PRO A 32 24.21 7.37 16.06
N VAL A 33 23.25 6.88 16.84
CA VAL A 33 23.01 5.46 17.04
C VAL A 33 22.51 4.91 15.72
N ARG A 34 23.34 4.12 15.05
CA ARG A 34 22.96 3.38 13.83
C ARG A 34 22.35 2.06 14.24
N ALA A 35 21.09 1.85 13.94
CA ALA A 35 20.47 0.54 14.07
C ALA A 35 21.11 -0.43 13.08
N GLN A 36 21.59 -1.57 13.57
CA GLN A 36 22.15 -2.66 12.77
C GLN A 36 21.11 -3.70 12.37
N THR A 37 19.95 -3.69 13.04
CA THR A 37 18.82 -4.59 12.76
C THR A 37 17.50 -3.81 12.70
N MET A 38 16.50 -4.39 12.05
CA MET A 38 15.14 -3.81 12.01
C MET A 38 14.49 -3.75 13.41
N GLU A 39 14.85 -4.67 14.29
CA GLU A 39 14.37 -4.69 15.68
C GLU A 39 14.98 -3.53 16.49
N GLU A 40 16.25 -3.24 16.29
CA GLU A 40 16.89 -2.06 16.90
C GLU A 40 16.28 -0.75 16.35
N LEU A 41 16.00 -0.69 15.05
CA LEU A 41 15.33 0.46 14.44
C LEU A 41 13.93 0.67 15.04
N HIS A 42 13.15 -0.40 15.18
CA HIS A 42 11.84 -0.37 15.83
C HIS A 42 11.93 0.04 17.31
N SER A 43 12.90 -0.49 18.05
CA SER A 43 13.09 -0.14 19.47
C SER A 43 13.50 1.33 19.66
N LEU A 44 14.27 1.88 18.73
CA LEU A 44 14.65 3.30 18.72
C LEU A 44 13.46 4.20 18.35
N GLN A 45 12.59 3.76 17.46
CA GLN A 45 11.36 4.49 17.11
C GLN A 45 10.36 4.50 18.29
N ILE A 46 10.19 3.38 18.99
CA ILE A 46 9.33 3.28 20.18
C ILE A 46 9.87 4.16 21.32
N LYS A 47 11.19 4.19 21.55
CA LYS A 47 11.80 5.04 22.56
C LYS A 47 11.65 6.55 22.28
N ARG A 48 11.50 6.96 21.01
CA ARG A 48 11.26 8.36 20.62
C ARG A 48 9.79 8.78 20.72
N SER A 49 8.87 7.82 20.75
CA SER A 49 7.42 8.11 20.82
C SER A 49 6.84 8.04 22.23
N THR A 50 7.61 7.63 23.24
CA THR A 50 7.17 7.63 24.64
C THR A 50 7.51 8.96 25.30
N PRO A 51 6.53 9.69 25.91
CA PRO A 51 6.82 10.87 26.72
C PRO A 51 7.68 10.48 27.92
N THR A 52 8.83 11.13 28.09
CA THR A 52 9.77 10.91 29.20
C THR A 52 9.37 11.64 30.48
N THR A 53 8.12 11.61 30.90
CA THR A 53 7.71 12.10 32.23
C THR A 53 7.27 10.93 33.08
N PRO A 54 7.92 10.68 34.24
CA PRO A 54 7.43 9.67 35.16
C PRO A 54 6.10 10.14 35.79
N ILE A 55 5.06 9.34 35.62
CA ILE A 55 3.81 9.51 36.35
C ILE A 55 4.08 9.11 37.79
N LYS A 56 3.99 10.08 38.72
CA LYS A 56 3.92 9.79 40.16
C LYS A 56 2.53 9.25 40.45
N ASP A 57 2.49 8.06 41.03
CA ASP A 57 1.26 7.48 41.62
C ASP A 57 0.71 8.41 42.70
N GLY A 58 -0.53 8.79 42.59
CA GLY A 58 -1.23 9.55 43.62
C GLY A 58 -2.54 10.14 43.16
N ALA A 59 -3.61 9.39 43.38
CA ALA A 59 -5.00 9.77 43.61
C ALA A 59 -5.58 11.01 42.87
N GLY A 60 -6.61 10.80 42.07
CA GLY A 60 -7.56 11.82 41.64
C GLY A 60 -7.78 11.83 40.14
N ALA A 61 -8.76 11.07 39.68
CA ALA A 61 -9.24 11.15 38.31
C ALA A 61 -9.88 12.52 38.05
N THR A 62 -9.19 13.35 37.27
CA THR A 62 -9.82 14.46 36.57
C THR A 62 -10.06 14.03 35.11
N PRO A 63 -11.20 14.38 34.50
CA PRO A 63 -11.49 13.98 33.13
C PRO A 63 -10.47 14.57 32.17
N PHE A 64 -10.01 13.75 31.23
CA PHE A 64 -9.14 14.14 30.13
C PHE A 64 -9.65 15.44 29.50
N ALA A 65 -8.74 16.43 29.42
CA ALA A 65 -8.96 17.60 28.61
C ALA A 65 -9.29 17.15 27.18
N SER A 66 -10.36 17.72 26.64
CA SER A 66 -10.83 17.50 25.27
C SER A 66 -9.68 17.50 24.28
N ALA A 67 -9.59 16.47 23.45
CA ALA A 67 -8.68 16.43 22.33
C ALA A 67 -8.81 17.76 21.55
N LEU A 68 -7.67 18.37 21.24
CA LEU A 68 -7.61 19.54 20.38
C LEU A 68 -8.40 19.29 19.10
N SER A 69 -9.18 20.28 18.65
CA SER A 69 -9.90 20.17 17.38
C SER A 69 -8.91 19.90 16.23
N GLU A 70 -9.38 19.28 15.14
CA GLU A 70 -8.54 19.03 13.93
C GLU A 70 -7.84 20.30 13.45
N GLU A 71 -8.49 21.46 13.53
CA GLU A 71 -7.92 22.77 13.21
C GLU A 71 -6.77 23.16 14.16
N GLN A 72 -6.90 22.92 15.45
CA GLN A 72 -5.86 23.21 16.43
C GLN A 72 -4.66 22.27 16.30
N GLN A 73 -4.88 21.02 15.91
CA GLN A 73 -3.80 20.09 15.60
C GLN A 73 -3.05 20.49 14.33
N LEU A 74 -3.77 20.92 13.30
CA LEU A 74 -3.20 21.43 12.04
C LEU A 74 -2.43 22.73 12.25
N GLU A 75 -2.94 23.65 13.07
CA GLU A 75 -2.22 24.87 13.44
C GLU A 75 -0.95 24.58 14.23
N SER A 76 -0.99 23.66 15.19
CA SER A 76 0.17 23.23 15.97
C SER A 76 1.27 22.61 15.11
N ILE A 77 0.90 21.71 14.19
CA ILE A 77 1.83 21.07 13.25
C ILE A 77 2.38 22.09 12.25
N SER A 78 1.52 22.98 11.74
CA SER A 78 1.90 24.04 10.82
C SER A 78 2.83 25.05 11.47
N ALA A 79 2.60 25.41 12.72
CA ALA A 79 3.47 26.31 13.51
C ALA A 79 4.84 25.68 13.79
N SER A 80 4.87 24.38 14.13
CA SER A 80 6.11 23.63 14.36
C SER A 80 6.96 23.50 13.08
N LEU A 81 6.32 23.21 11.92
CA LEU A 81 7.00 23.15 10.63
C LEU A 81 7.47 24.54 10.16
N ALA A 82 6.69 25.59 10.40
CA ALA A 82 7.07 26.97 10.05
C ALA A 82 8.26 27.47 10.90
N SER A 83 8.40 27.01 12.14
CA SER A 83 9.57 27.33 12.98
C SER A 83 10.83 26.63 12.48
N LEU A 84 10.73 25.35 12.09
CA LEU A 84 11.84 24.58 11.51
C LEU A 84 12.32 25.18 10.18
N THR A 85 11.41 25.62 9.31
CA THR A 85 11.78 26.26 8.02
C THR A 85 12.40 27.65 8.19
N ARG A 86 12.06 28.39 9.25
CA ARG A 86 12.70 29.68 9.56
C ARG A 86 14.12 29.54 10.09
N GLU A 87 14.43 28.46 10.81
CA GLU A 87 15.77 28.27 11.41
C GLU A 87 16.77 27.63 10.44
N TYR A 88 16.33 26.80 9.50
CA TYR A 88 17.20 26.02 8.62
C TYR A 88 17.02 26.32 7.12
N GLY A 89 16.17 27.27 6.76
CA GLY A 89 16.03 27.71 5.37
C GLY A 89 17.26 28.48 4.90
N PRO A 90 17.66 28.37 3.62
CA PRO A 90 18.75 29.17 3.08
C PRO A 90 18.43 30.66 3.27
N LYS A 91 19.33 31.40 3.88
CA LYS A 91 19.24 32.85 3.97
C LYS A 91 19.23 33.42 2.56
N VAL A 92 18.06 33.85 2.08
CA VAL A 92 17.96 34.58 0.83
C VAL A 92 18.66 35.89 1.02
N VAL A 93 19.89 35.99 0.53
CA VAL A 93 20.60 37.26 0.41
C VAL A 93 19.85 38.05 -0.68
N LYS A 94 19.17 39.11 -0.29
CA LYS A 94 18.65 40.10 -1.24
C LYS A 94 19.85 40.77 -1.91
N GLY A 95 20.21 40.27 -3.08
CA GLY A 95 21.15 40.88 -3.99
C GLY A 95 20.53 41.01 -5.35
N ASP A 96 20.63 42.16 -5.96
CA ASP A 96 20.29 42.39 -7.37
C ASP A 96 21.27 41.57 -8.26
N GLY A 97 20.98 40.29 -8.41
CA GLY A 97 21.80 39.35 -9.15
C GLY A 97 21.01 38.64 -10.24
N PRO A 98 21.64 37.81 -11.08
CA PRO A 98 21.11 37.30 -12.36
C PRO A 98 19.85 36.46 -12.31
N ALA A 99 19.26 36.25 -11.11
CA ALA A 99 17.96 35.55 -10.97
C ALA A 99 16.80 36.27 -11.67
N ALA A 100 16.85 37.61 -11.80
CA ALA A 100 15.82 38.37 -12.53
C ALA A 100 15.87 38.14 -14.04
N THR A 101 17.03 37.74 -14.56
CA THR A 101 17.23 37.45 -15.98
C THR A 101 16.74 36.04 -16.35
N LEU A 102 16.84 35.08 -15.40
CA LEU A 102 16.32 33.72 -15.58
C LEU A 102 14.79 33.68 -15.63
N GLN A 103 14.10 34.51 -14.82
CA GLN A 103 12.62 34.59 -14.89
C GLN A 103 12.10 35.08 -16.24
N LYS A 104 12.82 35.97 -16.92
CA LYS A 104 12.44 36.44 -18.27
C LYS A 104 12.70 35.40 -19.36
N HIS A 105 13.66 34.50 -19.17
CA HIS A 105 13.95 33.45 -20.16
C HIS A 105 12.98 32.28 -20.09
N HIS A 106 12.46 31.93 -18.90
CA HIS A 106 11.48 30.84 -18.77
C HIS A 106 10.09 31.17 -19.35
N GLN A 107 9.73 32.45 -19.44
CA GLN A 107 8.45 32.84 -20.08
C GLN A 107 8.43 32.65 -21.60
N HIS A 108 9.57 32.46 -22.25
CA HIS A 108 9.68 32.33 -23.71
C HIS A 108 9.88 30.88 -24.20
N LEU A 109 10.04 29.90 -23.31
CA LEU A 109 10.37 28.50 -23.68
C LEU A 109 9.18 27.54 -23.74
N HIS A 110 8.00 27.95 -23.27
CA HIS A 110 6.79 27.16 -23.45
C HIS A 110 5.80 27.90 -24.36
N PRO A 111 5.66 27.50 -25.63
CA PRO A 111 4.48 27.88 -26.39
C PRO A 111 3.27 27.41 -25.59
N ALA A 112 2.22 28.26 -25.53
CA ALA A 112 0.96 27.91 -24.89
C ALA A 112 0.58 26.48 -25.30
N ALA A 113 0.55 25.56 -24.33
CA ALA A 113 0.24 24.18 -24.62
C ALA A 113 -1.10 24.14 -25.37
N PRO A 114 -1.23 23.35 -26.46
CA PRO A 114 -2.48 23.24 -27.17
C PRO A 114 -3.57 22.85 -26.17
N ALA A 115 -4.73 23.49 -26.27
CA ALA A 115 -5.88 23.21 -25.41
C ALA A 115 -6.04 21.67 -25.32
N ILE A 116 -5.98 21.13 -24.12
CA ILE A 116 -6.14 19.70 -23.91
C ILE A 116 -7.48 19.33 -24.49
N ALA A 117 -7.49 18.43 -25.50
CA ALA A 117 -8.70 17.77 -25.92
C ALA A 117 -9.15 16.86 -24.78
N THR A 118 -9.82 17.41 -23.79
CA THR A 118 -10.51 16.64 -22.78
C THR A 118 -11.71 16.01 -23.44
N SER A 119 -12.03 14.77 -23.10
CA SER A 119 -13.30 14.14 -23.51
C SER A 119 -14.51 14.93 -22.99
N ASP A 120 -14.27 15.94 -22.18
CA ASP A 120 -15.26 16.82 -21.57
C ASP A 120 -14.97 18.29 -21.91
N SER A 121 -15.82 18.84 -22.81
CA SER A 121 -15.78 20.24 -23.21
C SER A 121 -16.09 21.23 -22.07
N SER A 122 -16.50 20.77 -20.91
CA SER A 122 -16.84 21.60 -19.74
C SER A 122 -15.62 22.04 -18.93
N LEU A 123 -14.43 21.41 -19.11
CA LEU A 123 -13.20 21.83 -18.45
C LEU A 123 -12.57 23.03 -19.17
N LYS A 124 -12.79 24.23 -18.62
CA LYS A 124 -12.18 25.50 -19.08
C LYS A 124 -11.05 25.89 -18.15
N LEU A 125 -9.97 25.10 -18.15
CA LEU A 125 -8.82 25.35 -17.31
C LEU A 125 -8.06 26.59 -17.77
N THR A 126 -7.77 27.52 -16.86
CA THR A 126 -7.10 28.80 -17.17
C THR A 126 -5.62 28.60 -17.42
N HIS A 127 -4.95 27.76 -16.63
CA HIS A 127 -3.53 27.44 -16.78
C HIS A 127 -3.26 25.97 -16.50
N VAL A 128 -2.84 25.24 -17.53
CA VAL A 128 -2.58 23.81 -17.47
C VAL A 128 -1.09 23.55 -17.53
N LEU A 129 -0.55 22.92 -16.48
CA LEU A 129 0.82 22.42 -16.42
C LEU A 129 0.81 20.94 -16.77
N ASN A 130 1.20 20.63 -18.00
CA ASN A 130 1.05 19.30 -18.57
C ASN A 130 2.37 18.53 -18.57
N ASN A 131 2.38 17.32 -18.02
CA ASN A 131 3.49 16.38 -18.01
C ASN A 131 4.83 17.00 -17.55
N LEU A 132 4.78 17.77 -16.46
CA LEU A 132 5.98 18.39 -15.90
C LEU A 132 7.00 17.34 -15.44
N SER A 133 8.27 17.66 -15.61
CA SER A 133 9.37 16.87 -15.06
C SER A 133 9.40 16.87 -13.52
N PRO A 134 10.03 15.89 -12.88
CA PRO A 134 10.19 15.90 -11.43
C PRO A 134 10.80 17.19 -10.87
N ALA A 135 11.80 17.77 -11.54
CA ALA A 135 12.44 19.01 -11.11
C ALA A 135 11.47 20.19 -11.09
N GLU A 136 10.65 20.33 -12.14
CA GLU A 136 9.61 21.36 -12.21
C GLU A 136 8.52 21.13 -11.16
N LEU A 137 8.12 19.88 -10.91
CA LEU A 137 7.15 19.53 -9.87
C LEU A 137 7.68 19.82 -8.46
N TYR A 138 8.97 19.58 -8.20
CA TYR A 138 9.63 20.00 -6.95
C TYR A 138 9.58 21.51 -6.79
N GLU A 139 9.93 22.27 -7.83
CA GLU A 139 9.87 23.73 -7.80
C GLU A 139 8.46 24.23 -7.51
N GLN A 140 7.46 23.69 -8.19
CA GLN A 140 6.05 24.04 -7.98
C GLN A 140 5.60 23.74 -6.54
N ALA A 141 5.95 22.54 -6.02
CA ALA A 141 5.57 22.15 -4.66
C ALA A 141 6.24 23.08 -3.60
N ILE A 142 7.52 23.36 -3.74
CA ILE A 142 8.26 24.21 -2.77
C ILE A 142 7.77 25.65 -2.80
N LYS A 143 7.46 26.19 -3.98
CA LYS A 143 7.02 27.59 -4.13
C LYS A 143 5.58 27.81 -3.67
N TYR A 144 4.71 26.87 -3.93
CA TYR A 144 3.25 27.11 -3.86
C TYR A 144 2.50 26.21 -2.88
N GLU A 145 3.09 25.09 -2.45
CA GLU A 145 2.46 24.19 -1.49
C GLU A 145 3.03 24.42 -0.08
N LYS A 146 2.24 25.06 0.76
CA LYS A 146 2.64 25.38 2.14
C LYS A 146 3.05 24.12 2.91
N GLY A 147 4.23 24.15 3.53
CA GLY A 147 4.78 23.04 4.31
C GLY A 147 5.55 22.01 3.49
N SER A 148 5.71 22.21 2.18
CA SER A 148 6.59 21.38 1.36
C SER A 148 8.06 21.82 1.47
N PHE A 149 8.97 20.85 1.60
CA PHE A 149 10.42 21.08 1.69
C PHE A 149 11.19 19.87 1.16
N ILE A 150 12.48 20.07 0.87
CA ILE A 150 13.39 18.99 0.47
C ILE A 150 14.11 18.46 1.71
N THR A 151 14.07 17.15 1.91
CA THR A 151 14.80 16.47 2.99
C THR A 151 16.31 16.46 2.72
N SER A 152 17.11 16.11 3.74
CA SER A 152 18.56 15.94 3.59
C SER A 152 18.95 14.87 2.57
N THR A 153 18.05 13.96 2.24
CA THR A 153 18.25 12.91 1.23
C THR A 153 17.74 13.30 -0.16
N GLY A 154 17.23 14.52 -0.33
CA GLY A 154 16.72 15.03 -1.60
C GLY A 154 15.27 14.70 -1.89
N ALA A 155 14.55 14.03 -0.99
CA ALA A 155 13.14 13.72 -1.19
C ALA A 155 12.25 14.94 -0.90
N LEU A 156 11.17 15.11 -1.68
CA LEU A 156 10.12 16.07 -1.37
C LEU A 156 9.29 15.57 -0.18
N ALA A 157 9.29 16.31 0.91
CA ALA A 157 8.36 16.13 2.02
C ALA A 157 7.21 17.13 1.89
N THR A 158 5.97 16.64 2.02
CA THR A 158 4.78 17.48 1.88
C THR A 158 3.64 16.99 2.78
N LEU A 159 2.68 17.85 3.05
CA LEU A 159 1.52 17.51 3.88
C LEU A 159 0.40 16.93 3.03
N SER A 160 -0.17 15.82 3.48
CA SER A 160 -1.36 15.20 2.85
C SER A 160 -2.69 15.63 3.50
N GLY A 161 -2.68 16.69 4.32
CA GLY A 161 -3.85 17.14 5.08
C GLY A 161 -4.14 16.24 6.29
N ALA A 162 -5.37 16.28 6.78
CA ALA A 162 -5.79 15.52 7.96
C ALA A 162 -5.74 14.00 7.76
N LYS A 163 -5.88 13.52 6.53
CA LYS A 163 -5.82 12.09 6.21
C LYS A 163 -4.43 11.68 5.74
N THR A 164 -3.79 10.82 6.52
CA THR A 164 -2.44 10.30 6.25
C THR A 164 -2.44 8.89 5.67
N GLY A 165 -3.63 8.37 5.35
CA GLY A 165 -3.84 7.05 4.77
C GLY A 165 -5.12 6.99 3.94
N ARG A 166 -5.38 5.84 3.32
CA ARG A 166 -6.60 5.59 2.55
C ARG A 166 -7.84 5.64 3.43
N SER A 167 -8.96 5.99 2.80
CA SER A 167 -10.29 6.05 3.40
C SER A 167 -11.23 5.00 2.76
N PRO A 168 -11.08 3.70 3.05
CA PRO A 168 -11.87 2.66 2.38
C PRO A 168 -13.38 2.80 2.63
N LYS A 169 -13.78 3.39 3.74
CA LYS A 169 -15.20 3.67 4.05
C LYS A 169 -15.80 4.82 3.23
N ASP A 170 -14.96 5.62 2.58
CA ASP A 170 -15.36 6.75 1.73
C ASP A 170 -15.21 6.42 0.24
N LYS A 171 -14.71 5.21 -0.12
CA LYS A 171 -14.68 4.73 -1.51
C LYS A 171 -16.09 4.35 -1.96
N ARG A 172 -16.50 4.86 -3.11
CA ARG A 172 -17.79 4.61 -3.74
C ARG A 172 -17.60 4.12 -5.17
N VAL A 173 -18.49 3.25 -5.61
CA VAL A 173 -18.55 2.81 -7.01
C VAL A 173 -19.97 3.04 -7.52
N VAL A 174 -20.08 3.63 -8.70
CA VAL A 174 -21.40 3.89 -9.30
C VAL A 174 -22.05 2.58 -9.69
N LYS A 175 -23.27 2.37 -9.18
CA LYS A 175 -24.10 1.23 -9.51
C LYS A 175 -25.12 1.62 -10.57
N ASN A 176 -24.87 1.18 -11.79
CA ASN A 176 -25.74 1.39 -12.95
C ASN A 176 -26.07 0.03 -13.58
N GLU A 177 -26.74 0.00 -14.73
CA GLU A 177 -27.13 -1.24 -15.41
C GLU A 177 -25.94 -2.16 -15.70
N LEU A 178 -24.79 -1.60 -16.09
CA LEU A 178 -23.57 -2.36 -16.35
C LEU A 178 -23.00 -2.97 -15.08
N THR A 179 -22.82 -2.18 -14.04
CA THR A 179 -22.09 -2.57 -12.83
C THR A 179 -22.95 -3.34 -11.83
N ALA A 180 -24.29 -3.20 -11.90
CA ALA A 180 -25.20 -3.87 -10.96
C ALA A 180 -25.11 -5.40 -10.99
N GLN A 181 -24.83 -5.98 -12.15
CA GLN A 181 -24.76 -7.43 -12.34
C GLN A 181 -23.30 -7.94 -12.35
N GLU A 182 -22.35 -7.10 -12.74
CA GLU A 182 -20.96 -7.52 -12.92
C GLU A 182 -20.14 -7.44 -11.64
N LEU A 183 -20.35 -6.40 -10.82
CA LEU A 183 -19.54 -6.17 -9.65
C LEU A 183 -20.00 -6.96 -8.43
N TRP A 184 -19.06 -7.19 -7.55
CA TRP A 184 -19.36 -7.75 -6.24
C TRP A 184 -20.00 -6.70 -5.32
N TRP A 185 -21.25 -6.90 -4.95
CA TRP A 185 -22.04 -6.05 -4.06
C TRP A 185 -22.46 -6.82 -2.79
N GLY A 186 -22.83 -6.09 -1.75
CA GLY A 186 -23.44 -6.65 -0.55
C GLY A 186 -22.43 -7.14 0.50
N LYS A 187 -22.80 -8.16 1.25
CA LYS A 187 -22.05 -8.63 2.43
C LYS A 187 -20.63 -9.05 2.06
N GLY A 188 -19.64 -8.48 2.74
CA GLY A 188 -18.21 -8.77 2.52
C GLY A 188 -17.56 -7.99 1.38
N SER A 189 -18.36 -7.34 0.51
CA SER A 189 -17.82 -6.53 -0.59
C SER A 189 -17.22 -5.21 -0.10
N PRO A 190 -16.08 -4.78 -0.66
CA PRO A 190 -15.51 -3.46 -0.42
C PRO A 190 -16.20 -2.36 -1.24
N ASN A 191 -17.07 -2.74 -2.21
CA ASN A 191 -17.71 -1.80 -3.11
C ASN A 191 -18.97 -1.24 -2.47
N ILE A 192 -18.91 0.03 -2.07
CA ILE A 192 -20.05 0.77 -1.54
C ILE A 192 -20.74 1.42 -2.73
N GLU A 193 -22.04 1.15 -2.88
CA GLU A 193 -22.81 1.67 -4.01
C GLU A 193 -23.02 3.19 -3.93
N MET A 194 -23.02 3.83 -5.09
CA MET A 194 -23.38 5.22 -5.32
C MET A 194 -24.27 5.32 -6.56
N ASP A 195 -25.26 6.17 -6.52
CA ASP A 195 -26.08 6.48 -7.69
C ASP A 195 -25.37 7.47 -8.64
N GLU A 196 -25.74 7.44 -9.92
CA GLU A 196 -25.15 8.29 -10.96
C GLU A 196 -25.31 9.79 -10.65
N ARG A 197 -26.44 10.19 -10.08
CA ARG A 197 -26.73 11.60 -9.76
C ARG A 197 -25.80 12.12 -8.68
N SER A 198 -25.56 11.32 -7.64
CA SER A 198 -24.61 11.67 -6.57
C SER A 198 -23.19 11.77 -7.10
N PHE A 199 -22.80 10.85 -7.99
CA PHE A 199 -21.52 10.92 -8.68
C PHE A 199 -21.37 12.21 -9.49
N LEU A 200 -22.36 12.54 -10.31
CA LEU A 200 -22.33 13.76 -11.13
C LEU A 200 -22.26 15.02 -10.27
N THR A 201 -22.97 15.06 -9.14
CA THR A 201 -22.89 16.17 -8.19
C THR A 201 -21.47 16.36 -7.65
N ASN A 202 -20.80 15.28 -7.26
CA ASN A 202 -19.41 15.34 -6.79
C ASN A 202 -18.44 15.66 -7.92
N ARG A 203 -18.69 15.14 -9.12
CA ARG A 203 -17.89 15.43 -10.30
C ARG A 203 -17.90 16.91 -10.67
N GLU A 204 -19.10 17.50 -10.79
CA GLU A 204 -19.25 18.94 -11.08
C GLU A 204 -18.57 19.78 -10.00
N ARG A 205 -18.75 19.40 -8.72
CA ARG A 205 -18.08 20.06 -7.60
C ARG A 205 -16.55 20.03 -7.72
N ALA A 206 -15.98 18.90 -8.14
CA ALA A 206 -14.54 18.75 -8.35
C ALA A 206 -14.06 19.57 -9.57
N VAL A 207 -14.81 19.53 -10.66
CA VAL A 207 -14.51 20.27 -11.90
C VAL A 207 -14.57 21.77 -11.66
N ASP A 208 -15.62 22.27 -10.98
CA ASP A 208 -15.76 23.69 -10.64
C ASP A 208 -14.61 24.17 -9.76
N TYR A 209 -14.23 23.36 -8.75
CA TYR A 209 -13.08 23.67 -7.91
C TYR A 209 -11.79 23.76 -8.75
N LEU A 210 -11.51 22.75 -9.59
CA LEU A 210 -10.31 22.75 -10.44
C LEU A 210 -10.29 23.93 -11.41
N ASN A 211 -11.44 24.31 -11.97
CA ASN A 211 -11.59 25.49 -12.84
C ASN A 211 -11.40 26.83 -12.09
N SER A 212 -11.58 26.86 -10.77
CA SER A 212 -11.38 28.06 -9.94
C SER A 212 -9.92 28.30 -9.56
N LEU A 213 -9.02 27.34 -9.82
CA LEU A 213 -7.60 27.45 -9.50
C LEU A 213 -6.83 28.22 -10.56
N ASP A 214 -5.79 28.96 -10.16
CA ASP A 214 -4.88 29.65 -11.08
C ASP A 214 -4.17 28.67 -12.01
N LYS A 215 -3.91 27.45 -11.53
CA LYS A 215 -3.23 26.40 -12.28
C LYS A 215 -3.66 25.01 -11.81
N VAL A 216 -3.60 24.05 -12.73
CA VAL A 216 -3.79 22.62 -12.47
C VAL A 216 -2.67 21.81 -13.12
N PHE A 217 -2.40 20.62 -12.55
CA PHE A 217 -1.39 19.70 -13.03
C PHE A 217 -2.07 18.55 -13.77
N VAL A 218 -1.57 18.21 -14.93
CA VAL A 218 -2.08 17.12 -15.76
C VAL A 218 -0.96 16.15 -16.09
N ASN A 219 -1.18 14.87 -15.81
CA ASN A 219 -0.29 13.79 -16.21
C ASN A 219 -1.01 12.85 -17.17
N ASP A 220 -0.39 12.58 -18.30
CA ASP A 220 -0.76 11.51 -19.22
C ASP A 220 0.24 10.37 -19.06
N GLN A 221 -0.25 9.20 -18.64
CA GLN A 221 0.60 8.08 -18.24
C GLN A 221 -0.04 6.73 -18.61
N PHE A 222 0.73 5.66 -18.44
CA PHE A 222 0.24 4.31 -18.70
C PHE A 222 0.20 3.48 -17.42
N LEU A 223 -0.69 2.48 -17.44
CA LEU A 223 -0.69 1.35 -16.52
C LEU A 223 -0.40 0.07 -17.31
N ASN A 224 0.26 -0.88 -16.66
CA ASN A 224 0.66 -2.19 -17.18
C ASN A 224 1.84 -2.13 -18.16
N TRP A 225 2.91 -2.81 -17.77
CA TRP A 225 4.12 -2.94 -18.58
C TRP A 225 3.96 -3.85 -19.80
N ASP A 226 2.91 -4.70 -19.85
CA ASP A 226 2.55 -5.44 -21.06
C ASP A 226 1.94 -4.48 -22.10
N PRO A 227 2.62 -4.19 -23.23
CA PRO A 227 2.18 -3.19 -24.20
C PRO A 227 0.81 -3.50 -24.83
N GLU A 228 0.46 -4.78 -24.98
CA GLU A 228 -0.80 -5.21 -25.60
C GLU A 228 -2.01 -4.91 -24.68
N ASN A 229 -1.75 -4.85 -23.38
CA ASN A 229 -2.78 -4.67 -22.34
C ASN A 229 -2.62 -3.35 -21.57
N ARG A 230 -1.88 -2.41 -22.11
CA ARG A 230 -1.63 -1.10 -21.54
C ARG A 230 -2.89 -0.26 -21.50
N ILE A 231 -3.07 0.51 -20.43
CA ILE A 231 -4.19 1.44 -20.22
C ILE A 231 -3.67 2.86 -20.18
N LYS A 232 -4.28 3.77 -20.93
CA LYS A 232 -3.99 5.20 -20.92
C LYS A 232 -4.75 5.88 -19.80
N VAL A 233 -4.05 6.57 -18.91
CA VAL A 233 -4.67 7.30 -17.79
C VAL A 233 -4.29 8.77 -17.83
N ARG A 234 -5.26 9.64 -17.57
CA ARG A 234 -5.06 11.07 -17.39
C ARG A 234 -5.40 11.45 -15.97
N ILE A 235 -4.46 12.09 -15.28
CA ILE A 235 -4.64 12.58 -13.92
C ILE A 235 -4.66 14.09 -13.94
N ILE A 236 -5.76 14.69 -13.49
CA ILE A 236 -5.93 16.14 -13.34
C ILE A 236 -5.96 16.44 -11.85
N SER A 237 -5.01 17.21 -11.36
CA SER A 237 -4.86 17.44 -9.92
C SER A 237 -4.56 18.91 -9.59
N ALA A 238 -4.98 19.31 -8.39
CA ALA A 238 -4.77 20.65 -7.86
C ALA A 238 -3.33 20.87 -7.33
N ARG A 239 -2.54 19.79 -7.15
CA ARG A 239 -1.26 19.86 -6.44
C ARG A 239 -0.12 19.23 -7.24
N ALA A 240 1.04 19.89 -7.24
CA ALA A 240 2.29 19.36 -7.82
C ALA A 240 2.72 18.05 -7.17
N TYR A 241 2.54 17.92 -5.86
CA TYR A 241 2.84 16.68 -5.13
C TYR A 241 2.02 15.50 -5.63
N HIS A 242 0.74 15.68 -5.95
CA HIS A 242 -0.10 14.62 -6.53
C HIS A 242 0.40 14.21 -7.91
N SER A 243 0.79 15.19 -8.73
CA SER A 243 1.38 14.96 -10.04
C SER A 243 2.70 14.20 -9.94
N LEU A 244 3.61 14.61 -9.04
CA LEU A 244 4.88 13.93 -8.81
C LEU A 244 4.70 12.49 -8.29
N PHE A 245 3.75 12.28 -7.38
CA PHE A 245 3.44 10.95 -6.89
C PHE A 245 2.99 10.03 -8.03
N MET A 246 2.07 10.48 -8.88
CA MET A 246 1.60 9.68 -10.01
C MET A 246 2.66 9.52 -11.09
N TYR A 247 3.54 10.51 -11.29
CA TYR A 247 4.71 10.39 -12.17
C TYR A 247 5.59 9.20 -11.77
N ASN A 248 5.77 8.97 -10.46
CA ASN A 248 6.54 7.83 -9.95
C ASN A 248 5.75 6.51 -9.98
N MET A 249 4.42 6.57 -9.75
CA MET A 249 3.56 5.38 -9.60
C MET A 249 3.08 4.79 -10.91
N CYS A 250 3.04 5.55 -11.98
CA CYS A 250 2.61 5.08 -13.30
C CYS A 250 3.78 4.95 -14.26
N ILE A 251 3.55 4.25 -15.37
CA ILE A 251 4.54 4.13 -16.43
C ILE A 251 4.55 5.43 -17.24
N ARG A 252 5.72 6.01 -17.38
CA ARG A 252 5.94 7.27 -18.09
C ARG A 252 5.98 7.04 -19.59
N PRO A 253 5.16 7.77 -20.36
CA PRO A 253 5.27 7.77 -21.80
C PRO A 253 6.59 8.40 -22.27
N THR A 254 7.07 7.97 -23.40
CA THR A 254 8.11 8.67 -24.16
C THR A 254 7.53 9.94 -24.80
N ASP A 255 8.39 10.85 -25.25
CA ASP A 255 7.94 12.09 -25.93
C ASP A 255 7.13 11.79 -27.20
N GLU A 256 7.42 10.70 -27.88
CA GLU A 256 6.67 10.25 -29.07
C GLU A 256 5.29 9.70 -28.68
N GLU A 257 5.23 8.89 -27.64
CA GLU A 257 3.94 8.38 -27.10
C GLU A 257 3.07 9.52 -26.57
N LEU A 258 3.67 10.55 -25.96
CA LEU A 258 2.92 11.75 -25.51
C LEU A 258 2.32 12.51 -26.68
N LYS A 259 3.06 12.70 -27.79
CA LYS A 259 2.52 13.36 -29.00
C LYS A 259 1.31 12.62 -29.58
N ASN A 260 1.31 11.30 -29.44
CA ASN A 260 0.28 10.41 -29.97
C ASN A 260 -0.66 9.87 -28.89
N PHE A 261 -0.67 10.46 -27.69
CA PHE A 261 -1.43 9.94 -26.55
C PHE A 261 -2.93 9.84 -26.82
N GLY A 262 -3.51 10.92 -27.37
CA GLY A 262 -4.93 10.97 -27.73
C GLY A 262 -5.86 10.94 -26.52
N THR A 263 -7.00 10.27 -26.67
CA THR A 263 -8.02 10.15 -25.62
C THR A 263 -7.57 9.13 -24.58
N PRO A 264 -7.60 9.46 -23.27
CA PRO A 264 -7.33 8.49 -22.20
C PRO A 264 -8.42 7.43 -22.10
N ASP A 265 -8.04 6.24 -21.66
CA ASP A 265 -8.99 5.18 -21.32
C ASP A 265 -9.69 5.43 -19.98
N PHE A 266 -9.04 6.22 -19.10
CA PHE A 266 -9.57 6.58 -17.78
C PHE A 266 -9.03 7.93 -17.32
N THR A 267 -9.87 8.73 -16.64
CA THR A 267 -9.51 10.06 -16.14
C THR A 267 -9.74 10.17 -14.64
N ILE A 268 -8.78 10.75 -13.92
CA ILE A 268 -8.90 11.09 -12.50
C ILE A 268 -9.02 12.61 -12.36
N TYR A 269 -10.06 13.08 -11.65
CA TYR A 269 -10.22 14.44 -11.19
C TYR A 269 -9.91 14.50 -9.69
N ASN A 270 -8.71 14.95 -9.32
CA ASN A 270 -8.29 15.06 -7.94
C ASN A 270 -8.45 16.48 -7.41
N ALA A 271 -9.57 16.73 -6.78
CA ALA A 271 -9.90 17.95 -6.05
C ALA A 271 -9.86 17.72 -4.52
N GLY A 272 -8.91 16.94 -4.05
CA GLY A 272 -8.85 16.44 -2.66
C GLY A 272 -8.74 17.52 -1.59
N MET A 273 -8.32 18.74 -1.93
CA MET A 273 -8.34 19.90 -1.03
C MET A 273 -9.77 20.44 -0.79
N PHE A 274 -10.72 20.10 -1.64
CA PHE A 274 -12.10 20.58 -1.56
C PHE A 274 -13.01 19.47 -1.02
N PRO A 275 -13.85 19.73 0.00
CA PRO A 275 -14.69 18.69 0.60
C PRO A 275 -15.83 18.27 -0.33
N CYS A 276 -16.26 17.01 -0.26
CA CYS A 276 -17.49 16.59 -0.91
C CYS A 276 -18.72 17.15 -0.18
N ASN A 277 -19.88 17.04 -0.82
CA ASN A 277 -21.14 17.37 -0.18
C ASN A 277 -21.58 16.17 0.70
N ARG A 278 -21.30 16.24 2.01
CA ARG A 278 -21.65 15.17 2.97
C ARG A 278 -23.16 14.92 3.13
N TYR A 279 -23.99 15.75 2.57
CA TYR A 279 -25.44 15.59 2.55
C TYR A 279 -25.95 14.97 1.24
N ALA A 280 -25.08 14.72 0.26
CA ALA A 280 -25.46 13.94 -0.89
C ALA A 280 -25.77 12.49 -0.51
N HIS A 281 -26.68 11.87 -1.25
CA HIS A 281 -26.99 10.46 -1.04
C HIS A 281 -25.71 9.60 -1.14
N SER A 282 -25.61 8.59 -0.30
CA SER A 282 -24.45 7.67 -0.20
C SER A 282 -23.16 8.26 0.40
N THR A 283 -23.10 9.54 0.77
CA THR A 283 -21.92 10.13 1.43
C THR A 283 -22.11 10.13 2.96
N THR A 284 -21.03 9.84 3.69
CA THR A 284 -21.04 9.74 5.15
C THR A 284 -20.08 10.71 5.84
N SER A 285 -19.20 11.33 5.07
CA SER A 285 -18.19 12.27 5.55
C SER A 285 -17.96 13.39 4.56
N SER A 286 -17.01 14.29 4.82
CA SER A 286 -16.55 15.30 3.86
C SER A 286 -15.59 14.77 2.81
N THR A 287 -15.27 13.47 2.85
CA THR A 287 -14.40 12.77 1.90
C THR A 287 -15.23 11.87 1.00
N SER A 288 -14.91 11.86 -0.29
CA SER A 288 -15.46 10.91 -1.25
C SER A 288 -14.41 10.54 -2.29
N VAL A 289 -14.31 9.24 -2.58
CA VAL A 289 -13.44 8.66 -3.61
C VAL A 289 -14.34 7.86 -4.51
N ASP A 290 -14.80 8.48 -5.58
CA ASP A 290 -15.91 7.99 -6.41
C ASP A 290 -15.39 7.45 -7.73
N ILE A 291 -15.76 6.22 -8.07
CA ILE A 291 -15.37 5.53 -9.30
C ILE A 291 -16.62 5.28 -10.16
N ASN A 292 -16.61 5.79 -11.39
CA ASN A 292 -17.61 5.50 -12.39
C ASN A 292 -17.00 4.76 -13.57
N LEU A 293 -17.22 3.45 -13.63
CA LEU A 293 -16.62 2.58 -14.65
C LEU A 293 -17.22 2.82 -16.04
N ALA A 294 -18.51 3.16 -16.13
CA ALA A 294 -19.17 3.45 -17.41
C ALA A 294 -18.66 4.76 -18.02
N ARG A 295 -18.46 5.78 -17.18
CA ARG A 295 -17.89 7.07 -17.63
C ARG A 295 -16.37 7.04 -17.75
N LYS A 296 -15.72 6.00 -17.19
CA LYS A 296 -14.26 5.88 -17.14
C LYS A 296 -13.62 7.05 -16.37
N GLU A 297 -14.22 7.39 -15.25
CA GLU A 297 -13.82 8.53 -14.42
C GLU A 297 -13.70 8.16 -12.95
N MET A 298 -12.79 8.83 -12.26
CA MET A 298 -12.64 8.82 -10.81
C MET A 298 -12.59 10.24 -10.29
N VAL A 299 -13.32 10.51 -9.21
CA VAL A 299 -13.38 11.82 -8.56
C VAL A 299 -12.90 11.67 -7.11
N ILE A 300 -11.99 12.55 -6.68
CA ILE A 300 -11.48 12.58 -5.31
C ILE A 300 -11.76 13.94 -4.71
N LEU A 301 -12.47 13.93 -3.57
CA LEU A 301 -12.81 15.10 -2.77
C LEU A 301 -12.48 14.83 -1.28
N GLY A 302 -12.04 15.85 -0.56
CA GLY A 302 -11.88 15.84 0.90
C GLY A 302 -10.74 14.96 1.45
N THR A 303 -9.85 14.47 0.60
CA THR A 303 -8.61 13.82 1.00
C THR A 303 -7.47 14.20 0.06
N GLN A 304 -6.33 14.55 0.64
CA GLN A 304 -5.12 14.87 -0.09
C GLN A 304 -4.12 13.71 -0.11
N TYR A 305 -4.50 12.55 0.41
CA TYR A 305 -3.65 11.37 0.40
C TYR A 305 -3.52 10.81 -1.03
N ALA A 306 -2.32 10.91 -1.60
CA ALA A 306 -2.07 10.57 -3.01
C ALA A 306 -2.34 9.10 -3.35
N GLY A 307 -2.17 8.19 -2.39
CA GLY A 307 -2.39 6.75 -2.57
C GLY A 307 -3.83 6.36 -2.93
N GLU A 308 -4.82 7.28 -2.79
CA GLU A 308 -6.17 7.02 -3.28
C GLU A 308 -6.21 6.93 -4.81
N MET A 309 -5.45 7.76 -5.52
CA MET A 309 -5.34 7.70 -6.99
C MET A 309 -4.78 6.36 -7.45
N LYS A 310 -3.63 5.96 -6.89
CA LYS A 310 -2.98 4.69 -7.19
C LYS A 310 -3.92 3.51 -6.96
N LYS A 311 -4.51 3.41 -5.77
CA LYS A 311 -5.37 2.28 -5.41
C LYS A 311 -6.73 2.30 -6.10
N GLY A 312 -7.21 3.46 -6.52
CA GLY A 312 -8.36 3.58 -7.40
C GLY A 312 -8.08 2.99 -8.79
N LEU A 313 -6.90 3.29 -9.36
CA LEU A 313 -6.46 2.70 -10.62
C LEU A 313 -6.23 1.17 -10.50
N PHE A 314 -5.73 0.70 -9.37
CA PHE A 314 -5.64 -0.73 -9.13
C PHE A 314 -7.01 -1.41 -9.08
N GLY A 315 -8.01 -0.78 -8.45
CA GLY A 315 -9.41 -1.25 -8.52
C GLY A 315 -9.93 -1.27 -9.96
N LEU A 316 -9.62 -0.26 -10.77
CA LEU A 316 -9.94 -0.25 -12.20
C LEU A 316 -9.30 -1.45 -12.92
N MET A 317 -8.02 -1.74 -12.66
CA MET A 317 -7.34 -2.89 -13.25
C MET A 317 -7.97 -4.23 -12.80
N HIS A 318 -8.42 -4.32 -11.53
CA HIS A 318 -9.18 -5.47 -11.02
C HIS A 318 -10.57 -5.66 -11.67
N TYR A 319 -11.06 -4.64 -12.37
CA TYR A 319 -12.28 -4.77 -13.19
C TYR A 319 -11.96 -5.07 -14.66
N LEU A 320 -11.06 -4.27 -15.26
CA LEU A 320 -10.80 -4.35 -16.70
C LEU A 320 -10.05 -5.61 -17.12
N MET A 321 -9.01 -5.99 -16.36
CA MET A 321 -8.14 -7.10 -16.75
C MET A 321 -8.84 -8.45 -16.72
N PRO A 322 -9.61 -8.82 -15.69
CA PRO A 322 -10.37 -10.08 -15.71
C PRO A 322 -11.38 -10.17 -16.86
N LYS A 323 -11.96 -9.07 -17.30
CA LYS A 323 -12.85 -9.03 -18.48
C LYS A 323 -12.12 -9.33 -19.80
N ARG A 324 -10.79 -9.17 -19.82
CA ARG A 324 -9.91 -9.51 -20.93
C ARG A 324 -9.25 -10.89 -20.78
N GLY A 325 -9.66 -11.70 -19.79
CA GLY A 325 -9.02 -12.98 -19.47
C GLY A 325 -7.66 -12.86 -18.80
N ILE A 326 -7.31 -11.66 -18.28
CA ILE A 326 -6.03 -11.39 -17.63
C ILE A 326 -6.26 -11.31 -16.12
N LEU A 327 -5.51 -12.09 -15.35
CA LEU A 327 -5.61 -12.09 -13.90
C LEU A 327 -4.84 -10.91 -13.32
N SER A 328 -5.53 -10.02 -12.59
CA SER A 328 -4.91 -8.94 -11.81
C SER A 328 -4.68 -9.39 -10.37
N LEU A 329 -3.54 -9.02 -9.78
CA LEU A 329 -3.01 -9.59 -8.55
C LEU A 329 -2.46 -8.51 -7.63
N HIS A 330 -2.85 -8.56 -6.34
CA HIS A 330 -2.18 -7.82 -5.27
C HIS A 330 -1.02 -8.67 -4.74
N SER A 331 0.11 -8.60 -5.40
CA SER A 331 1.27 -9.45 -5.13
C SER A 331 2.57 -8.73 -5.44
N GLY A 332 3.65 -9.09 -4.75
CA GLY A 332 5.01 -8.85 -5.23
C GLY A 332 5.39 -9.91 -6.27
N CYS A 333 6.42 -9.63 -7.07
CA CYS A 333 6.91 -10.52 -8.11
C CYS A 333 8.41 -10.34 -8.33
N ASN A 334 9.13 -11.46 -8.40
CA ASN A 334 10.54 -11.46 -8.75
C ASN A 334 10.90 -12.61 -9.70
N MET A 335 12.07 -12.50 -10.31
CA MET A 335 12.58 -13.47 -11.28
C MET A 335 14.01 -13.86 -10.94
N GLY A 336 14.30 -15.14 -10.88
CA GLY A 336 15.66 -15.67 -10.74
C GLY A 336 16.47 -15.58 -12.02
N LYS A 337 17.76 -15.89 -11.91
CA LYS A 337 18.72 -15.86 -13.03
C LYS A 337 18.35 -16.85 -14.16
N ASP A 338 17.69 -17.94 -13.80
CA ASP A 338 17.24 -18.98 -14.74
C ASP A 338 15.84 -18.69 -15.31
N GLY A 339 15.31 -17.48 -15.07
CA GLY A 339 14.02 -17.05 -15.56
C GLY A 339 12.81 -17.59 -14.75
N ASP A 340 13.04 -18.25 -13.61
CA ASP A 340 11.97 -18.69 -12.71
C ASP A 340 11.32 -17.47 -12.03
N VAL A 341 10.01 -17.39 -12.12
CA VAL A 341 9.23 -16.30 -11.56
C VAL A 341 8.46 -16.80 -10.33
N ALA A 342 8.42 -15.97 -9.28
CA ALA A 342 7.60 -16.20 -8.10
C ALA A 342 6.69 -15.00 -7.82
N LEU A 343 5.43 -15.31 -7.46
CA LEU A 343 4.45 -14.37 -6.96
C LEU A 343 4.36 -14.46 -5.44
N PHE A 344 4.31 -13.31 -4.77
CA PHE A 344 4.19 -13.21 -3.32
C PHE A 344 2.92 -12.48 -2.95
N PHE A 345 1.95 -13.20 -2.41
CA PHE A 345 0.72 -12.61 -1.88
C PHE A 345 0.83 -12.37 -0.38
N GLY A 346 0.26 -11.29 0.10
CA GLY A 346 0.24 -10.99 1.53
C GLY A 346 -0.22 -9.57 1.82
N LEU A 347 -0.73 -9.35 3.02
CA LEU A 347 -1.11 -8.03 3.52
C LEU A 347 0.09 -7.25 4.06
N SER A 348 -0.13 -6.00 4.44
CA SER A 348 0.89 -5.19 5.12
C SER A 348 1.41 -5.90 6.38
N GLY A 349 2.72 -5.94 6.55
CA GLY A 349 3.38 -6.58 7.71
C GLY A 349 3.66 -8.07 7.58
N THR A 350 3.19 -8.76 6.53
CA THR A 350 3.49 -10.18 6.28
C THR A 350 4.88 -10.41 5.69
N GLY A 351 5.53 -9.37 5.19
CA GLY A 351 6.85 -9.46 4.56
C GLY A 351 6.83 -9.54 3.03
N LYS A 352 5.71 -9.25 2.37
CA LYS A 352 5.58 -9.29 0.89
C LYS A 352 6.74 -8.59 0.20
N THR A 353 6.92 -7.29 0.42
CA THR A 353 8.03 -6.51 -0.16
C THR A 353 9.39 -7.04 0.29
N THR A 354 9.57 -7.36 1.58
CA THR A 354 10.85 -7.86 2.14
C THR A 354 11.33 -9.16 1.48
N LEU A 355 10.41 -10.05 1.11
CA LEU A 355 10.73 -11.35 0.53
C LEU A 355 10.78 -11.32 -1.01
N SER A 356 10.01 -10.44 -1.65
CA SER A 356 10.08 -10.26 -3.11
C SER A 356 11.30 -9.46 -3.55
N THR A 357 11.83 -8.54 -2.70
CA THR A 357 13.03 -7.73 -2.99
C THR A 357 14.31 -8.46 -2.55
N ASP A 358 14.59 -9.61 -3.13
CA ASP A 358 15.83 -10.36 -2.91
C ASP A 358 16.96 -9.79 -3.78
N GLN A 359 18.15 -9.54 -3.19
CA GLN A 359 19.30 -8.99 -3.91
C GLN A 359 19.84 -9.93 -5.00
N ASN A 360 19.58 -11.22 -4.91
CA ASN A 360 20.01 -12.24 -5.86
C ASN A 360 19.01 -12.49 -7.00
N ARG A 361 17.85 -11.82 -6.96
CA ARG A 361 16.77 -11.96 -7.93
C ARG A 361 16.41 -10.60 -8.51
N LEU A 362 15.88 -10.58 -9.73
CA LEU A 362 15.41 -9.36 -10.37
C LEU A 362 14.00 -9.03 -9.86
N LEU A 363 13.78 -7.83 -9.37
CA LEU A 363 12.46 -7.34 -8.97
C LEU A 363 11.65 -6.97 -10.22
N ILE A 364 10.50 -7.59 -10.43
CA ILE A 364 9.52 -7.20 -11.45
C ILE A 364 8.59 -6.13 -10.88
N GLY A 365 8.20 -6.27 -9.61
CA GLY A 365 7.44 -5.30 -8.85
C GLY A 365 7.11 -5.81 -7.45
N ASP A 366 6.71 -4.93 -6.54
CA ASP A 366 6.53 -5.29 -5.14
C ASP A 366 5.06 -5.36 -4.67
N ASP A 367 4.10 -4.87 -5.49
CA ASP A 367 2.73 -4.69 -5.02
C ASP A 367 1.59 -5.12 -5.99
N GLU A 368 1.65 -4.79 -7.27
CA GLU A 368 0.52 -4.93 -8.20
C GLU A 368 0.93 -5.51 -9.55
N HIS A 369 0.35 -6.64 -9.95
CA HIS A 369 0.72 -7.33 -11.19
C HIS A 369 -0.50 -7.80 -11.98
N CYS A 370 -0.26 -8.06 -13.27
CA CYS A 370 -1.13 -8.83 -14.16
C CYS A 370 -0.45 -10.13 -14.58
N TRP A 371 -1.24 -11.19 -14.74
CA TRP A 371 -0.81 -12.45 -15.33
C TRP A 371 -1.65 -12.76 -16.58
N SER A 372 -1.09 -12.44 -17.74
CA SER A 372 -1.66 -12.68 -19.06
C SER A 372 -1.18 -14.01 -19.65
N ASP A 373 -1.49 -14.28 -20.89
CA ASP A 373 -0.91 -15.42 -21.62
C ASP A 373 0.55 -15.16 -22.08
N ASN A 374 1.00 -13.91 -21.99
CA ASN A 374 2.39 -13.51 -22.27
C ASN A 374 3.32 -13.64 -21.04
N GLY A 375 2.77 -13.96 -19.86
CA GLY A 375 3.49 -14.00 -18.59
C GLY A 375 2.99 -12.96 -17.61
N VAL A 376 3.86 -12.54 -16.67
CA VAL A 376 3.55 -11.52 -15.67
C VAL A 376 4.06 -10.16 -16.08
N SER A 377 3.34 -9.12 -15.69
CA SER A 377 3.71 -7.71 -15.88
C SER A 377 3.35 -6.90 -14.63
N ASN A 378 4.20 -5.94 -14.27
CA ASN A 378 3.86 -4.97 -13.24
C ASN A 378 2.82 -3.99 -13.78
N ILE A 379 1.84 -3.63 -12.96
CA ILE A 379 0.81 -2.64 -13.31
C ILE A 379 1.36 -1.22 -13.24
N GLU A 380 2.28 -0.97 -12.33
CA GLU A 380 2.76 0.36 -11.96
C GLU A 380 4.29 0.52 -12.00
N GLY A 381 4.77 1.75 -11.74
CA GLY A 381 6.18 2.07 -11.61
C GLY A 381 6.78 1.59 -10.31
N GLU A 382 6.24 1.99 -9.15
CA GLU A 382 6.52 1.42 -7.83
C GLU A 382 5.71 1.98 -6.66
N ASN A 383 5.81 1.31 -5.49
CA ASN A 383 5.01 1.63 -4.32
C ASN A 383 5.81 1.70 -3.03
N THR A 384 5.71 2.82 -2.35
CA THR A 384 5.87 2.90 -0.89
C THR A 384 5.28 4.19 -0.34
N ARG A 385 5.23 4.36 1.00
CA ARG A 385 4.96 5.65 1.64
C ARG A 385 6.00 6.72 1.30
N ALA A 386 7.16 6.32 0.77
CA ALA A 386 8.11 7.16 0.06
C ALA A 386 8.06 6.75 -1.42
N ALA A 387 7.49 7.57 -2.29
CA ALA A 387 7.40 7.29 -3.71
C ALA A 387 8.71 7.63 -4.42
N TYR A 388 9.24 6.68 -5.17
CA TYR A 388 10.42 6.86 -6.02
C TYR A 388 10.30 5.99 -7.28
N PRO A 389 10.97 6.34 -8.37
CA PRO A 389 10.94 5.56 -9.60
C PRO A 389 11.56 4.18 -9.43
N ILE A 390 11.01 3.17 -10.08
CA ILE A 390 11.51 1.78 -10.01
C ILE A 390 12.98 1.67 -10.43
N GLU A 391 13.43 2.55 -11.30
CA GLU A 391 14.82 2.62 -11.77
C GLU A 391 15.84 2.90 -10.65
N TYR A 392 15.38 3.37 -9.49
CA TYR A 392 16.23 3.58 -8.31
C TYR A 392 16.55 2.28 -7.56
N ILE A 393 15.87 1.19 -7.89
CA ILE A 393 16.13 -0.13 -7.31
C ILE A 393 17.20 -0.83 -8.14
N PRO A 394 18.39 -1.13 -7.57
CA PRO A 394 19.53 -1.65 -8.34
C PRO A 394 19.27 -2.96 -9.10
N ASN A 395 18.37 -3.80 -8.56
CA ASN A 395 18.01 -5.09 -9.16
C ASN A 395 16.59 -5.09 -9.76
N ALA A 396 16.03 -3.93 -10.09
CA ALA A 396 14.78 -3.85 -10.82
C ALA A 396 14.95 -4.38 -12.25
N LYS A 397 13.97 -5.16 -12.70
CA LYS A 397 13.87 -5.63 -14.08
C LYS A 397 13.10 -4.62 -14.91
N ILE A 398 13.75 -4.00 -15.88
CA ILE A 398 13.11 -3.07 -16.79
C ILE A 398 13.28 -3.57 -18.22
N PRO A 399 12.20 -3.74 -18.99
CA PRO A 399 10.78 -3.58 -18.62
C PRO A 399 10.32 -4.58 -17.55
N CYS A 400 9.35 -4.17 -16.74
CA CYS A 400 8.85 -4.93 -15.59
C CYS A 400 7.88 -6.04 -16.04
N VAL A 401 8.40 -6.98 -16.81
CA VAL A 401 7.68 -8.17 -17.31
C VAL A 401 8.51 -9.41 -17.10
N GLY A 402 7.87 -10.56 -16.97
CA GLY A 402 8.52 -11.85 -16.80
C GLY A 402 7.71 -13.01 -17.40
N PRO A 403 8.31 -14.18 -17.56
CA PRO A 403 7.59 -15.37 -18.00
C PRO A 403 6.55 -15.82 -16.96
N HIS A 404 5.87 -16.95 -17.23
CA HIS A 404 4.86 -17.47 -16.32
C HIS A 404 5.47 -17.89 -14.98
N PRO A 405 4.82 -17.56 -13.85
CA PRO A 405 5.25 -17.97 -12.52
C PRO A 405 5.36 -19.48 -12.37
N LYS A 406 6.39 -19.92 -11.69
CA LYS A 406 6.54 -21.31 -11.23
C LYS A 406 6.10 -21.49 -9.79
N ASN A 407 6.14 -20.44 -9.00
CA ASN A 407 5.79 -20.46 -7.58
C ASN A 407 4.76 -19.38 -7.26
N VAL A 408 3.69 -19.78 -6.58
CA VAL A 408 2.64 -18.92 -6.01
C VAL A 408 2.75 -19.03 -4.50
N ILE A 409 3.30 -18.00 -3.85
CA ILE A 409 3.62 -17.99 -2.42
C ILE A 409 2.59 -17.13 -1.69
N LEU A 410 1.79 -17.76 -0.83
CA LEU A 410 0.81 -17.12 0.01
C LEU A 410 1.44 -16.86 1.39
N LEU A 411 1.64 -15.59 1.74
CA LEU A 411 2.26 -15.19 3.01
C LEU A 411 1.17 -15.00 4.07
N ALA A 412 1.21 -15.85 5.09
CA ALA A 412 0.47 -15.66 6.33
C ALA A 412 1.39 -15.03 7.39
N CYS A 413 0.80 -14.31 8.34
CA CYS A 413 1.46 -13.92 9.58
C CYS A 413 0.59 -14.41 10.73
N ASP A 414 0.77 -15.65 11.14
CA ASP A 414 -0.08 -16.28 12.14
C ASP A 414 0.31 -15.84 13.55
N ALA A 415 -0.59 -15.12 14.22
CA ALA A 415 -0.40 -14.68 15.61
C ALA A 415 -0.81 -15.74 16.64
N PHE A 416 -1.44 -16.82 16.22
CA PHE A 416 -1.80 -17.95 17.09
C PHE A 416 -0.63 -18.94 17.29
N GLY A 417 0.36 -18.94 16.39
CA GLY A 417 1.54 -19.78 16.48
C GLY A 417 1.27 -21.25 16.18
N VAL A 418 0.26 -21.55 15.38
CA VAL A 418 -0.21 -22.92 15.07
C VAL A 418 -0.04 -23.30 13.59
N LEU A 419 0.15 -22.34 12.68
CA LEU A 419 0.44 -22.64 11.29
C LEU A 419 1.93 -22.95 11.09
N PRO A 420 2.25 -23.96 10.25
CA PRO A 420 3.63 -24.31 9.94
C PRO A 420 4.36 -23.17 9.19
N PRO A 421 5.70 -23.07 9.33
CA PRO A 421 6.49 -22.07 8.61
C PRO A 421 6.37 -22.17 7.09
N VAL A 422 6.17 -23.38 6.57
CA VAL A 422 5.94 -23.62 5.15
C VAL A 422 5.09 -24.86 4.93
N SER A 423 4.23 -24.79 3.91
CA SER A 423 3.46 -25.93 3.43
C SER A 423 3.37 -25.91 1.91
N LYS A 424 3.52 -27.08 1.29
CA LYS A 424 3.17 -27.27 -0.10
C LYS A 424 1.66 -27.45 -0.21
N LEU A 425 1.04 -26.73 -1.13
CA LEU A 425 -0.41 -26.75 -1.32
C LEU A 425 -0.76 -27.45 -2.62
N ASN A 426 -1.81 -28.28 -2.59
CA ASN A 426 -2.48 -28.68 -3.81
C ASN A 426 -3.30 -27.49 -4.36
N LEU A 427 -3.87 -27.64 -5.55
CA LEU A 427 -4.63 -26.57 -6.21
C LEU A 427 -5.82 -26.09 -5.36
N ALA A 428 -6.62 -27.00 -4.86
CA ALA A 428 -7.80 -26.68 -4.04
C ALA A 428 -7.42 -25.97 -2.72
N GLN A 429 -6.36 -26.42 -2.05
CA GLN A 429 -5.82 -25.74 -0.88
C GLN A 429 -5.29 -24.34 -1.22
N THR A 430 -4.60 -24.19 -2.36
CA THR A 430 -4.12 -22.88 -2.81
C THR A 430 -5.29 -21.92 -2.99
N MET A 431 -6.38 -22.37 -3.63
CA MET A 431 -7.57 -21.53 -3.83
C MET A 431 -8.28 -21.23 -2.51
N TYR A 432 -8.40 -22.21 -1.60
CA TYR A 432 -9.00 -22.00 -0.28
C TYR A 432 -8.26 -20.93 0.52
N HIS A 433 -6.93 -21.04 0.61
CA HIS A 433 -6.09 -20.07 1.31
C HIS A 433 -6.02 -18.71 0.59
N PHE A 434 -6.04 -18.69 -0.74
CA PHE A 434 -6.08 -17.45 -1.54
C PHE A 434 -7.39 -16.69 -1.33
N ILE A 435 -8.54 -17.37 -1.39
CA ILE A 435 -9.85 -16.76 -1.12
C ILE A 435 -9.93 -16.30 0.34
N SER A 436 -9.41 -17.09 1.28
CA SER A 436 -9.41 -16.72 2.69
C SER A 436 -8.54 -15.49 2.98
N GLY A 437 -7.33 -15.42 2.38
CA GLY A 437 -6.39 -14.32 2.58
C GLY A 437 -6.06 -14.07 4.05
N TYR A 438 -5.79 -15.15 4.80
CA TYR A 438 -5.55 -15.09 6.24
C TYR A 438 -4.22 -14.44 6.60
N THR A 439 -4.27 -13.56 7.58
CA THR A 439 -3.09 -13.02 8.28
C THR A 439 -3.48 -12.50 9.67
N ALA A 440 -2.52 -11.99 10.42
CA ALA A 440 -2.78 -11.13 11.57
C ALA A 440 -2.48 -9.67 11.23
N LEU A 441 -3.36 -8.76 11.62
CA LEU A 441 -3.04 -7.34 11.71
C LEU A 441 -2.01 -7.16 12.82
N VAL A 442 -0.88 -6.57 12.49
CA VAL A 442 0.21 -6.33 13.45
C VAL A 442 0.18 -4.87 13.90
N ALA A 443 0.51 -4.62 15.16
CA ALA A 443 0.56 -3.27 15.72
C ALA A 443 1.41 -2.33 14.83
N GLY A 444 0.88 -1.13 14.57
CA GLY A 444 1.54 -0.12 13.71
C GLY A 444 1.29 -0.27 12.20
N THR A 445 0.52 -1.28 11.75
CA THR A 445 0.13 -1.43 10.34
C THR A 445 -1.19 -0.72 10.03
N GLU A 446 -2.08 -0.63 11.02
CA GLU A 446 -3.34 0.12 10.95
C GLU A 446 -3.59 0.90 12.24
N ASP A 447 -4.37 1.97 12.13
CA ASP A 447 -4.68 2.84 13.26
C ASP A 447 -5.57 2.10 14.29
N GLY A 448 -5.21 2.18 15.57
CA GLY A 448 -5.96 1.54 16.66
C GLY A 448 -5.61 0.09 16.96
N ILE A 449 -4.75 -0.57 16.19
CA ILE A 449 -4.30 -1.95 16.46
C ILE A 449 -3.15 -1.95 17.47
N LYS A 450 -3.40 -2.47 18.66
CA LYS A 450 -2.43 -2.59 19.75
C LYS A 450 -1.81 -3.98 19.85
N GLU A 451 -2.56 -5.01 19.51
CA GLU A 451 -2.15 -6.42 19.55
C GLU A 451 -2.52 -7.12 18.24
N PRO A 452 -1.76 -8.13 17.80
CA PRO A 452 -2.07 -8.87 16.60
C PRO A 452 -3.45 -9.54 16.68
N GLN A 453 -4.27 -9.31 15.66
CA GLN A 453 -5.62 -9.88 15.53
C GLN A 453 -5.75 -10.63 14.22
N ALA A 454 -6.41 -11.81 14.26
CA ALA A 454 -6.72 -12.54 13.06
C ALA A 454 -7.56 -11.68 12.11
N THR A 455 -7.15 -11.62 10.86
CA THR A 455 -7.90 -10.95 9.81
C THR A 455 -7.91 -11.78 8.55
N PHE A 456 -8.95 -11.59 7.75
CA PHE A 456 -9.15 -12.26 6.47
C PHE A 456 -9.41 -11.20 5.41
N SER A 457 -8.65 -11.26 4.33
CA SER A 457 -8.76 -10.33 3.21
C SER A 457 -8.76 -11.11 1.91
N ALA A 458 -9.92 -11.32 1.33
CA ALA A 458 -10.08 -12.15 0.13
C ALA A 458 -9.04 -11.80 -0.93
N CYS A 459 -8.40 -12.82 -1.49
CA CYS A 459 -7.32 -12.72 -2.48
C CYS A 459 -6.14 -11.83 -2.02
N PHE A 460 -5.95 -11.67 -0.71
CA PHE A 460 -4.96 -10.75 -0.10
C PHE A 460 -5.09 -9.29 -0.53
N GLY A 461 -6.26 -8.92 -1.07
CA GLY A 461 -6.52 -7.60 -1.64
C GLY A 461 -7.98 -7.19 -1.62
N ALA A 462 -8.78 -7.68 -0.65
CA ALA A 462 -10.24 -7.48 -0.61
C ALA A 462 -10.68 -6.03 -0.86
N ALA A 463 -9.97 -5.05 -0.28
CA ALA A 463 -10.29 -3.63 -0.41
C ALA A 463 -10.27 -3.09 -1.85
N PHE A 464 -9.65 -3.83 -2.79
CA PHE A 464 -9.46 -3.41 -4.18
C PHE A 464 -10.29 -4.23 -5.18
N LEU A 465 -10.87 -5.36 -4.74
CA LEU A 465 -11.63 -6.23 -5.60
C LEU A 465 -12.89 -5.54 -6.12
N MET A 466 -13.11 -5.63 -7.42
CA MET A 466 -14.33 -5.15 -8.06
C MET A 466 -15.30 -6.31 -8.33
N LEU A 467 -14.77 -7.44 -8.79
CA LEU A 467 -15.53 -8.66 -9.03
C LEU A 467 -15.52 -9.56 -7.79
N HIS A 468 -16.37 -10.57 -7.78
CA HIS A 468 -16.39 -11.54 -6.68
C HIS A 468 -15.05 -12.29 -6.56
N PRO A 469 -14.53 -12.55 -5.33
CA PRO A 469 -13.23 -13.22 -5.13
C PRO A 469 -13.07 -14.55 -5.84
N THR A 470 -14.15 -15.29 -6.00
CA THR A 470 -14.16 -16.58 -6.70
C THR A 470 -13.79 -16.46 -8.18
N LYS A 471 -14.03 -15.31 -8.81
CA LYS A 471 -13.60 -15.04 -10.19
C LYS A 471 -12.07 -15.04 -10.29
N TYR A 472 -11.41 -14.33 -9.39
CA TYR A 472 -9.93 -14.27 -9.36
C TYR A 472 -9.33 -15.61 -9.00
N ALA A 473 -9.97 -16.36 -8.07
CA ALA A 473 -9.53 -17.69 -7.70
C ALA A 473 -9.64 -18.69 -8.87
N ALA A 474 -10.75 -18.66 -9.61
CA ALA A 474 -10.92 -19.49 -10.80
C ALA A 474 -9.86 -19.21 -11.87
N MET A 475 -9.58 -17.93 -12.14
CA MET A 475 -8.54 -17.53 -13.08
C MET A 475 -7.13 -17.92 -12.60
N LEU A 476 -6.86 -17.82 -11.28
CA LEU A 476 -5.59 -18.26 -10.71
C LEU A 476 -5.43 -19.78 -10.86
N ALA A 477 -6.48 -20.55 -10.56
CA ALA A 477 -6.48 -22.01 -10.72
C ALA A 477 -6.20 -22.42 -12.16
N GLU A 478 -6.89 -21.81 -13.13
CA GLU A 478 -6.69 -22.05 -14.56
C GLU A 478 -5.24 -21.79 -14.98
N LYS A 479 -4.69 -20.63 -14.61
CA LYS A 479 -3.31 -20.27 -14.95
C LYS A 479 -2.29 -21.18 -14.25
N MET A 480 -2.50 -21.53 -12.99
CA MET A 480 -1.63 -22.47 -12.28
C MET A 480 -1.62 -23.85 -12.94
N GLN A 481 -2.77 -24.37 -13.36
CA GLN A 481 -2.86 -25.64 -14.07
C GLN A 481 -2.20 -25.55 -15.47
N LYS A 482 -2.53 -24.51 -16.23
CA LYS A 482 -2.02 -24.31 -17.60
C LYS A 482 -0.49 -24.20 -17.64
N TYR A 483 0.11 -23.52 -16.67
CA TYR A 483 1.55 -23.22 -16.68
C TYR A 483 2.37 -23.98 -15.63
N GLY A 484 1.74 -24.89 -14.89
CA GLY A 484 2.40 -25.80 -13.96
C GLY A 484 2.97 -25.11 -12.72
N ALA A 485 2.31 -24.06 -12.22
CA ALA A 485 2.76 -23.35 -11.03
C ALA A 485 2.41 -24.11 -9.74
N THR A 486 3.33 -24.11 -8.76
CA THR A 486 3.15 -24.73 -7.44
C THR A 486 2.70 -23.70 -6.41
N GLY A 487 1.70 -24.04 -5.60
CA GLY A 487 1.23 -23.22 -4.48
C GLY A 487 1.97 -23.52 -3.18
N TRP A 488 2.29 -22.48 -2.44
CA TRP A 488 2.95 -22.53 -1.14
C TRP A 488 2.26 -21.64 -0.13
N LEU A 489 2.08 -22.12 1.11
CA LEU A 489 1.72 -21.29 2.25
C LEU A 489 2.97 -21.08 3.10
N VAL A 490 3.38 -19.83 3.30
CA VAL A 490 4.55 -19.48 4.10
C VAL A 490 4.11 -18.60 5.27
N ASN A 491 4.35 -19.07 6.48
CA ASN A 491 4.02 -18.35 7.71
C ASN A 491 5.21 -17.54 8.19
N THR A 492 5.05 -16.22 8.28
CA THR A 492 6.04 -15.28 8.82
C THR A 492 5.70 -14.79 10.23
N GLY A 493 4.71 -15.41 10.86
CA GLY A 493 4.18 -15.07 12.19
C GLY A 493 4.92 -15.73 13.33
N TRP A 494 4.18 -16.28 14.28
CA TRP A 494 4.70 -16.84 15.54
C TRP A 494 4.83 -18.34 15.50
N SER A 495 5.66 -18.86 16.39
CA SER A 495 5.89 -20.28 16.67
C SER A 495 6.18 -20.48 18.17
N GLY A 496 5.88 -21.65 18.71
CA GLY A 496 6.10 -21.98 20.13
C GLY A 496 5.09 -21.34 21.09
N GLY A 497 4.00 -20.83 20.57
CA GLY A 497 2.94 -20.14 21.30
C GLY A 497 2.35 -18.99 20.50
N ARG A 498 1.21 -18.48 20.97
CA ARG A 498 0.59 -17.28 20.41
C ARG A 498 1.42 -16.03 20.72
N TYR A 499 1.06 -14.91 20.08
CA TYR A 499 1.62 -13.60 20.42
C TYR A 499 1.63 -13.38 21.95
N GLY A 500 2.76 -12.86 22.46
CA GLY A 500 2.99 -12.66 23.90
C GLY A 500 3.52 -13.88 24.64
N VAL A 501 3.50 -15.08 24.05
CA VAL A 501 4.04 -16.32 24.62
C VAL A 501 5.13 -16.92 23.72
N GLY A 502 4.80 -17.14 22.44
CA GLY A 502 5.74 -17.62 21.43
C GLY A 502 6.64 -16.54 20.88
N ASN A 503 7.50 -16.93 19.94
CA ASN A 503 8.43 -16.03 19.26
C ASN A 503 8.09 -15.94 17.77
N ARG A 504 8.31 -14.76 17.18
CA ARG A 504 8.18 -14.60 15.73
C ARG A 504 9.24 -15.44 15.02
N ILE A 505 8.84 -16.13 13.96
CA ILE A 505 9.76 -16.92 13.12
C ILE A 505 10.86 -15.98 12.59
N LYS A 506 12.11 -16.39 12.77
CA LYS A 506 13.27 -15.57 12.38
C LYS A 506 13.28 -15.36 10.86
N LEU A 507 13.50 -14.13 10.42
CA LEU A 507 13.57 -13.79 9.00
C LEU A 507 14.63 -14.63 8.25
N ALA A 508 15.73 -14.97 8.90
CA ALA A 508 16.77 -15.84 8.34
C ALA A 508 16.21 -17.22 7.95
N TYR A 509 15.34 -17.81 8.78
CA TYR A 509 14.68 -19.08 8.46
C TYR A 509 13.66 -18.93 7.32
N THR A 510 12.87 -17.86 7.37
CA THR A 510 11.92 -17.57 6.27
C THR A 510 12.66 -17.42 4.93
N ARG A 511 13.80 -16.72 4.89
CA ARG A 511 14.61 -16.60 3.68
C ARG A 511 15.14 -17.95 3.19
N LYS A 512 15.63 -18.82 4.09
CA LYS A 512 16.05 -20.18 3.75
C LYS A 512 14.90 -21.02 3.16
N ILE A 513 13.70 -20.86 3.70
CA ILE A 513 12.49 -21.49 3.14
C ILE A 513 12.21 -20.98 1.72
N ILE A 514 12.27 -19.67 1.51
CA ILE A 514 12.09 -19.07 0.18
C ILE A 514 13.18 -19.54 -0.80
N ASP A 515 14.46 -19.60 -0.37
CA ASP A 515 15.56 -20.14 -1.16
C ASP A 515 15.29 -21.61 -1.58
N ALA A 516 14.81 -22.45 -0.64
CA ALA A 516 14.46 -23.84 -0.90
C ALA A 516 13.24 -24.01 -1.86
N ILE A 517 12.29 -23.08 -1.82
CA ILE A 517 11.20 -23.01 -2.80
C ILE A 517 11.79 -22.68 -4.20
N HIS A 518 12.61 -21.65 -4.28
CA HIS A 518 13.17 -21.17 -5.55
C HIS A 518 14.14 -22.18 -6.20
N SER A 519 14.96 -22.85 -5.40
CA SER A 519 15.87 -23.89 -5.91
C SER A 519 15.15 -25.17 -6.37
N GLY A 520 13.89 -25.34 -6.02
CA GLY A 520 13.14 -26.57 -6.27
C GLY A 520 13.42 -27.69 -5.26
N GLU A 521 14.24 -27.46 -4.23
CA GLU A 521 14.52 -28.43 -3.15
C GLU A 521 13.23 -28.96 -2.54
N LEU A 522 12.26 -28.08 -2.27
CA LEU A 522 10.98 -28.46 -1.70
C LEU A 522 10.03 -29.17 -2.68
N LEU A 523 10.34 -29.27 -3.96
CA LEU A 523 9.51 -30.10 -4.88
C LEU A 523 9.74 -31.60 -4.66
N THR A 524 10.92 -31.98 -4.19
CA THR A 524 11.36 -33.37 -3.99
C THR A 524 11.56 -33.76 -2.53
N ALA A 525 11.24 -32.86 -1.58
CA ALA A 525 11.36 -33.09 -0.15
C ALA A 525 10.41 -34.19 0.36
N ASN A 526 10.73 -34.76 1.51
CA ASN A 526 9.80 -35.65 2.22
C ASN A 526 8.77 -34.82 2.98
N TYR A 527 7.50 -35.21 2.87
CA TYR A 527 6.38 -34.49 3.47
C TYR A 527 5.61 -35.35 4.47
N LYS A 528 5.05 -34.68 5.48
CA LYS A 528 3.99 -35.22 6.33
C LYS A 528 2.76 -34.30 6.31
N LYS A 529 1.58 -34.84 6.59
CA LYS A 529 0.35 -34.06 6.65
C LYS A 529 0.03 -33.64 8.08
N THR A 530 -0.45 -32.39 8.24
CA THR A 530 -1.00 -31.90 9.50
C THR A 530 -2.43 -32.41 9.72
N GLU A 531 -2.85 -32.54 11.00
CA GLU A 531 -4.14 -33.19 11.34
C GLU A 531 -5.36 -32.38 10.87
N VAL A 532 -5.46 -31.09 11.22
CA VAL A 532 -6.69 -30.28 11.03
C VAL A 532 -6.76 -29.64 9.66
N PHE A 533 -5.67 -29.04 9.20
CA PHE A 533 -5.63 -28.34 7.90
C PHE A 533 -5.19 -29.24 6.74
N GLY A 534 -4.73 -30.47 7.02
CA GLY A 534 -4.26 -31.39 5.97
C GLY A 534 -3.10 -30.85 5.13
N LEU A 535 -2.32 -29.91 5.67
CA LEU A 535 -1.21 -29.27 4.98
C LEU A 535 0.00 -30.21 4.88
N GLU A 536 0.62 -30.25 3.72
CA GLU A 536 1.87 -31.00 3.50
C GLU A 536 3.06 -30.12 3.96
N ILE A 537 3.72 -30.55 5.04
CA ILE A 537 4.88 -29.88 5.61
C ILE A 537 6.15 -30.68 5.40
N PRO A 538 7.27 -30.07 4.97
CA PRO A 538 8.54 -30.78 4.81
C PRO A 538 9.09 -31.24 6.16
N THR A 539 9.75 -32.37 6.17
CA THR A 539 10.36 -32.94 7.41
C THR A 539 11.70 -32.28 7.74
N GLU A 540 12.38 -31.73 6.72
CA GLU A 540 13.66 -31.04 6.87
C GLU A 540 13.86 -29.99 5.79
N ILE A 541 14.59 -28.93 6.11
CA ILE A 541 15.05 -27.88 5.19
C ILE A 541 16.44 -27.49 5.63
N ASN A 542 17.38 -27.39 4.69
CA ASN A 542 18.75 -27.01 4.99
C ASN A 542 18.83 -25.61 5.64
N GLY A 543 19.44 -25.54 6.83
CA GLY A 543 19.61 -24.30 7.60
C GLY A 543 18.35 -23.81 8.35
N VAL A 544 17.31 -24.65 8.44
CA VAL A 544 16.11 -24.40 9.24
C VAL A 544 16.00 -25.52 10.30
N PRO A 545 15.83 -25.19 11.59
CA PRO A 545 15.63 -26.21 12.62
C PRO A 545 14.37 -27.06 12.33
N SER A 546 14.52 -28.38 12.30
CA SER A 546 13.42 -29.28 11.91
C SER A 546 12.25 -29.26 12.90
N GLU A 547 12.49 -28.94 14.16
CA GLU A 547 11.44 -28.82 15.17
C GLU A 547 10.43 -27.71 14.88
N ILE A 548 10.83 -26.60 14.22
CA ILE A 548 9.90 -25.51 13.91
C ILE A 548 9.01 -25.83 12.73
N LEU A 549 9.39 -26.79 11.86
CA LEU A 549 8.63 -27.14 10.64
C LEU A 549 7.26 -27.74 10.99
N ASP A 550 7.14 -28.38 12.13
CA ASP A 550 5.86 -28.79 12.68
C ASP A 550 5.58 -28.03 13.99
N PRO A 551 4.64 -27.07 13.98
CA PRO A 551 4.42 -26.17 15.11
C PRO A 551 4.12 -26.87 16.43
N ILE A 552 3.48 -28.03 16.42
CA ILE A 552 3.18 -28.78 17.65
C ILE A 552 4.47 -29.13 18.44
N ASN A 553 5.59 -29.30 17.75
CA ASN A 553 6.86 -29.64 18.40
C ASN A 553 7.41 -28.47 19.23
N THR A 554 7.08 -27.24 18.85
CA THR A 554 7.57 -26.03 19.52
C THR A 554 6.76 -25.60 20.73
N TRP A 555 5.53 -26.14 20.90
CA TRP A 555 4.70 -25.82 22.04
C TRP A 555 5.01 -26.70 23.25
N THR A 556 5.13 -26.11 24.43
CA THR A 556 5.30 -26.83 25.68
C THR A 556 4.03 -27.58 26.06
N ASP A 557 2.87 -26.92 25.94
CA ASP A 557 1.55 -27.51 26.19
C ASP A 557 0.88 -27.92 24.87
N LYS A 558 0.84 -29.23 24.62
CA LYS A 558 0.23 -29.79 23.40
C LYS A 558 -1.30 -29.71 23.41
N ALA A 559 -1.95 -29.67 24.57
CA ALA A 559 -3.39 -29.50 24.68
C ALA A 559 -3.79 -28.07 24.31
N ALA A 560 -3.07 -27.08 24.82
CA ALA A 560 -3.25 -25.68 24.45
C ALA A 560 -2.98 -25.42 22.95
N TYR A 561 -2.00 -26.12 22.36
CA TYR A 561 -1.79 -26.09 20.91
C TYR A 561 -3.03 -26.55 20.15
N LYS A 562 -3.59 -27.72 20.49
CA LYS A 562 -4.76 -28.28 19.82
C LYS A 562 -5.99 -27.39 19.94
N GLU A 563 -6.26 -26.84 21.12
CA GLU A 563 -7.35 -25.90 21.35
C GLU A 563 -7.20 -24.64 20.49
N THR A 564 -6.00 -24.08 20.44
CA THR A 564 -5.69 -22.88 19.63
C THR A 564 -5.82 -23.17 18.14
N LEU A 565 -5.35 -24.34 17.68
CA LEU A 565 -5.48 -24.79 16.30
C LEU A 565 -6.94 -24.91 15.87
N LEU A 566 -7.80 -25.51 16.71
CA LEU A 566 -9.23 -25.63 16.44
C LEU A 566 -9.92 -24.25 16.44
N THR A 567 -9.50 -23.35 17.30
CA THR A 567 -9.97 -21.96 17.30
C THR A 567 -9.69 -21.27 15.97
N LEU A 568 -8.45 -21.35 15.47
CA LEU A 568 -8.10 -20.79 14.17
C LEU A 568 -8.86 -21.47 13.03
N ALA A 569 -8.96 -22.79 13.05
CA ALA A 569 -9.72 -23.56 12.06
C ALA A 569 -11.19 -23.14 12.00
N GLY A 570 -11.82 -22.88 13.15
CA GLY A 570 -13.18 -22.33 13.24
C GLY A 570 -13.31 -20.95 12.60
N LEU A 571 -12.31 -20.07 12.77
CA LEU A 571 -12.29 -18.75 12.13
C LEU A 571 -12.20 -18.87 10.60
N PHE A 572 -11.39 -19.80 10.07
CA PHE A 572 -11.32 -20.08 8.63
C PHE A 572 -12.67 -20.54 8.08
N LYS A 573 -13.32 -21.52 8.72
CA LYS A 573 -14.66 -21.99 8.28
C LYS A 573 -15.68 -20.86 8.26
N LYS A 574 -15.78 -20.11 9.35
CA LYS A 574 -16.69 -18.98 9.47
C LYS A 574 -16.44 -17.90 8.40
N ASN A 575 -15.17 -17.60 8.11
CA ASN A 575 -14.83 -16.66 7.05
C ASN A 575 -15.28 -17.18 5.68
N PHE A 576 -15.07 -18.46 5.42
CA PHE A 576 -15.34 -19.05 4.10
C PHE A 576 -16.83 -19.18 3.79
N GLU A 577 -17.72 -19.22 4.80
CA GLU A 577 -19.19 -19.25 4.64
C GLU A 577 -19.71 -18.15 3.70
N VAL A 578 -19.06 -16.97 3.70
CA VAL A 578 -19.46 -15.85 2.83
C VAL A 578 -19.29 -16.19 1.35
N PHE A 579 -18.36 -17.09 1.01
CA PHE A 579 -18.03 -17.45 -0.36
C PHE A 579 -18.67 -18.76 -0.81
N ALA A 580 -19.16 -19.59 0.10
CA ALA A 580 -19.68 -20.92 -0.17
C ALA A 580 -20.93 -20.93 -1.09
N SER A 581 -21.68 -19.83 -1.13
CA SER A 581 -22.88 -19.71 -1.99
C SER A 581 -22.57 -19.33 -3.45
N TYR A 582 -21.33 -18.99 -3.76
CA TYR A 582 -20.91 -18.59 -5.11
C TYR A 582 -20.19 -19.73 -5.83
N LYS A 583 -20.55 -19.95 -7.08
CA LYS A 583 -19.82 -20.91 -7.92
C LYS A 583 -18.41 -20.38 -8.23
N ILE A 584 -17.44 -21.27 -8.13
CA ILE A 584 -16.04 -20.96 -8.46
C ILE A 584 -15.77 -21.56 -9.85
N GLY A 585 -15.74 -20.70 -10.87
CA GLY A 585 -15.65 -21.14 -12.27
C GLY A 585 -16.97 -21.65 -12.81
N ASP A 586 -16.91 -22.30 -13.97
CA ASP A 586 -18.07 -22.88 -14.64
C ASP A 586 -18.38 -24.32 -14.17
N ASP A 587 -17.42 -24.93 -13.47
CA ASP A 587 -17.49 -26.30 -12.95
C ASP A 587 -17.86 -26.32 -11.47
N SER A 588 -18.95 -27.00 -11.13
CA SER A 588 -19.37 -27.19 -9.73
C SER A 588 -18.40 -28.07 -8.94
N SER A 589 -17.65 -28.96 -9.61
CA SER A 589 -16.69 -29.87 -8.95
C SER A 589 -15.55 -29.09 -8.28
N LEU A 590 -15.04 -28.03 -8.90
CA LEU A 590 -13.98 -27.20 -8.34
C LEU A 590 -14.43 -26.49 -7.05
N THR A 591 -15.69 -26.05 -6.99
CA THR A 591 -16.25 -25.43 -5.78
C THR A 591 -16.24 -26.42 -4.61
N ASP A 592 -16.71 -27.65 -4.84
CA ASP A 592 -16.78 -28.69 -3.81
C ASP A 592 -15.38 -29.12 -3.36
N GLU A 593 -14.43 -29.26 -4.28
CA GLU A 593 -13.02 -29.55 -3.97
C GLU A 593 -12.37 -28.46 -3.11
N ILE A 594 -12.63 -27.17 -3.41
CA ILE A 594 -12.09 -26.06 -2.63
C ILE A 594 -12.71 -26.05 -1.23
N LEU A 595 -14.02 -26.28 -1.10
CA LEU A 595 -14.67 -26.38 0.21
C LEU A 595 -14.12 -27.55 1.04
N ALA A 596 -13.86 -28.69 0.40
CA ALA A 596 -13.26 -29.86 1.06
C ALA A 596 -11.78 -29.67 1.44
N ALA A 597 -11.09 -28.71 0.83
CA ALA A 597 -9.69 -28.38 1.13
C ALA A 597 -9.51 -27.49 2.38
N GLY A 598 -10.60 -27.02 2.97
CA GLY A 598 -10.60 -26.30 4.24
C GLY A 598 -10.29 -27.19 5.44
N PRO A 599 -10.18 -26.60 6.66
CA PRO A 599 -9.94 -27.35 7.88
C PRO A 599 -11.03 -28.40 8.14
N ASN A 600 -10.61 -29.60 8.52
CA ASN A 600 -11.50 -30.70 8.85
C ASN A 600 -11.33 -31.10 10.33
N PHE A 601 -12.40 -30.93 11.13
CA PHE A 601 -12.44 -31.22 12.57
C PHE A 601 -13.87 -31.32 13.07
#